data_0652346397f2c0952779f430edf224ad
#
_entry.id   0652346397f2c0952779f430edf224ad
#
_cell.length_a   1.000
_cell.length_b   1.000
_cell.length_c   1.000
_cell.angle_alpha   90.00
_cell.angle_beta   90.00
_cell.angle_gamma   90.00
#
_symmetry.space_group_name_H-M   'P 1'
#
loop_
_entity.id
_entity.type
_entity.pdbx_description
1 polymer ?
#
loop_
_entity_poly.entity_id
_entity_poly.type
_entity_poly.pdbx_seq_one_letter_code
_entity_poly.pdbx_strand_id
1 'polypeptide(L)'
;MKKFIFTALLSLSLVAQDQNIFYKDADIKTFAQDIALLTDKTIILDPRVKGVISIYSDAPLDSESIWEVFISTMEVQGYNVLKDGNIYRVIPSQEGVKNFSEDGPLAGSIGSEVIKLRFSSAKDIVNAVKPIVGVRSYIVALQNDREVLIADDADNIKRAVSYTHLTLPTTPYV
;
A
#
# COMPACT_ATOMS: atom_id res chain seq x y z
N MET A 1 -60.15 29.52 -8.40
CA MET A 1 -59.08 29.23 -9.39
C MET A 1 -57.78 29.00 -8.63
N LYS A 2 -57.43 27.73 -8.36
CA LYS A 2 -56.19 27.35 -7.64
C LYS A 2 -55.10 27.11 -8.69
N LYS A 3 -54.03 27.93 -8.68
CA LYS A 3 -52.85 27.75 -9.52
C LYS A 3 -51.94 26.74 -8.85
N PHE A 4 -51.77 25.54 -9.44
CA PHE A 4 -50.75 24.58 -9.09
C PHE A 4 -49.42 25.03 -9.71
N ILE A 5 -48.48 25.39 -8.89
CA ILE A 5 -47.07 25.61 -9.29
C ILE A 5 -46.37 24.26 -9.23
N PHE A 6 -46.08 23.69 -10.37
CA PHE A 6 -45.33 22.46 -10.55
C PHE A 6 -43.84 22.81 -10.53
N THR A 7 -43.21 22.63 -9.38
CA THR A 7 -41.76 22.83 -9.24
C THR A 7 -41.06 21.58 -9.78
N ALA A 8 -40.52 21.66 -10.99
CA ALA A 8 -39.68 20.61 -11.56
C ALA A 8 -38.32 20.62 -10.82
N LEU A 9 -38.07 19.61 -10.00
CA LEU A 9 -36.74 19.33 -9.41
C LEU A 9 -35.83 18.80 -10.52
N LEU A 10 -34.94 19.63 -11.03
CA LEU A 10 -33.90 19.24 -11.98
C LEU A 10 -32.81 18.52 -11.18
N SER A 11 -32.85 17.21 -11.16
CA SER A 11 -31.77 16.39 -10.60
C SER A 11 -30.53 16.48 -11.50
N LEU A 12 -29.57 17.29 -11.11
CA LEU A 12 -28.25 17.36 -11.74
C LEU A 12 -27.50 16.07 -11.42
N SER A 13 -27.54 15.11 -12.32
CA SER A 13 -26.71 13.90 -12.21
C SER A 13 -25.25 14.32 -12.44
N LEU A 14 -24.45 14.25 -11.40
CA LEU A 14 -23.00 14.39 -11.48
C LEU A 14 -22.48 13.15 -12.22
N VAL A 15 -22.25 13.27 -13.51
CA VAL A 15 -21.61 12.21 -14.30
C VAL A 15 -20.14 12.26 -13.96
N ALA A 16 -19.65 11.21 -13.32
CA ALA A 16 -18.21 10.99 -13.19
C ALA A 16 -17.63 10.93 -14.61
N GLN A 17 -16.72 11.83 -14.94
CA GLN A 17 -16.06 11.84 -16.25
C GLN A 17 -14.89 10.87 -16.20
N ASP A 18 -14.97 9.78 -16.96
CA ASP A 18 -13.85 8.91 -17.24
C ASP A 18 -12.77 9.68 -18.00
N GLN A 19 -11.51 9.58 -17.56
CA GLN A 19 -10.39 10.33 -18.12
C GLN A 19 -9.26 9.41 -18.59
N ASN A 20 -8.67 9.74 -19.74
CA ASN A 20 -7.46 9.10 -20.22
C ASN A 20 -6.24 9.69 -19.50
N ILE A 21 -5.42 8.83 -18.93
CA ILE A 21 -4.17 9.22 -18.28
C ILE A 21 -3.01 8.96 -19.21
N PHE A 22 -2.26 10.00 -19.52
CA PHE A 22 -1.05 9.92 -20.32
C PHE A 22 0.02 10.81 -19.73
N TYR A 23 1.04 10.20 -19.14
CA TYR A 23 2.23 10.88 -18.63
C TYR A 23 3.46 10.31 -19.30
N LYS A 24 4.32 11.17 -19.84
CA LYS A 24 5.60 10.78 -20.41
C LYS A 24 6.68 11.65 -19.75
N ASP A 25 7.61 11.01 -19.07
CA ASP A 25 8.74 11.67 -18.38
C ASP A 25 8.28 12.81 -17.45
N ALA A 26 7.14 12.61 -16.78
CA ALA A 26 6.55 13.60 -15.89
C ALA A 26 7.17 13.55 -14.50
N ASP A 27 7.30 14.71 -13.86
CA ASP A 27 7.74 14.80 -12.47
C ASP A 27 6.66 14.23 -11.53
N ILE A 28 7.09 13.41 -10.57
CA ILE A 28 6.21 12.73 -9.63
C ILE A 28 5.35 13.69 -8.79
N LYS A 29 5.84 14.91 -8.52
CA LYS A 29 5.10 15.90 -7.75
C LYS A 29 3.98 16.51 -8.57
N THR A 30 4.24 16.79 -9.84
CA THR A 30 3.20 17.24 -10.78
C THR A 30 2.13 16.19 -10.94
N PHE A 31 2.52 14.93 -11.13
CA PHE A 31 1.60 13.82 -11.18
C PHE A 31 0.72 13.73 -9.92
N ALA A 32 1.30 13.81 -8.72
CA ALA A 32 0.53 13.76 -7.48
C ALA A 32 -0.44 14.94 -7.34
N GLN A 33 -0.10 16.13 -7.84
CA GLN A 33 -1.01 17.29 -7.85
C GLN A 33 -2.20 17.05 -8.77
N ASP A 34 -1.96 16.53 -9.97
CA ASP A 34 -3.03 16.21 -10.92
C ASP A 34 -3.97 15.14 -10.36
N ILE A 35 -3.41 14.09 -9.76
CA ILE A 35 -4.21 13.01 -9.13
C ILE A 35 -5.04 13.55 -7.96
N ALA A 36 -4.49 14.43 -7.14
CA ALA A 36 -5.24 15.04 -6.04
C ALA A 36 -6.49 15.80 -6.56
N LEU A 37 -6.36 16.50 -7.68
CA LEU A 37 -7.47 17.20 -8.33
C LEU A 37 -8.48 16.23 -8.96
N LEU A 38 -8.01 15.17 -9.63
CA LEU A 38 -8.87 14.21 -10.32
C LEU A 38 -9.66 13.30 -9.36
N THR A 39 -9.12 13.05 -8.17
CA THR A 39 -9.70 12.11 -7.19
C THR A 39 -10.31 12.80 -5.99
N ASP A 40 -10.27 14.13 -5.91
CA ASP A 40 -10.72 14.94 -4.76
C ASP A 40 -10.10 14.48 -3.43
N LYS A 41 -8.82 14.05 -3.48
CA LYS A 41 -8.08 13.56 -2.31
C LYS A 41 -6.98 14.55 -1.91
N THR A 42 -6.77 14.71 -0.62
CA THR A 42 -5.68 15.53 -0.10
C THR A 42 -4.41 14.69 0.01
N ILE A 43 -3.38 15.02 -0.76
CA ILE A 43 -2.10 14.30 -0.79
C ILE A 43 -1.01 15.18 -0.20
N ILE A 44 -0.23 14.63 0.73
CA ILE A 44 0.97 15.25 1.28
C ILE A 44 2.18 14.43 0.84
N LEU A 45 3.13 15.08 0.18
CA LEU A 45 4.38 14.47 -0.24
C LEU A 45 5.50 14.80 0.74
N ASP A 46 6.23 13.77 1.19
CA ASP A 46 7.49 13.97 1.90
C ASP A 46 8.50 14.72 1.01
N PRO A 47 9.31 15.66 1.53
CA PRO A 47 10.29 16.41 0.73
C PRO A 47 11.28 15.55 -0.05
N ARG A 48 11.51 14.32 0.37
CA ARG A 48 12.40 13.34 -0.27
C ARG A 48 11.77 12.63 -1.45
N VAL A 49 10.45 12.78 -1.69
CA VAL A 49 9.76 12.20 -2.85
C VAL A 49 10.26 12.90 -4.11
N LYS A 50 10.92 12.11 -4.97
CA LYS A 50 11.51 12.57 -6.24
C LYS A 50 11.42 11.43 -7.24
N GLY A 51 11.24 11.74 -8.49
CA GLY A 51 11.25 10.75 -9.56
C GLY A 51 10.58 11.26 -10.82
N VAL A 52 10.77 10.49 -11.87
CA VAL A 52 10.15 10.70 -13.17
C VAL A 52 9.31 9.46 -13.47
N ILE A 53 8.12 9.68 -13.96
CA ILE A 53 7.16 8.61 -14.25
C ILE A 53 6.70 8.67 -15.69
N SER A 54 6.35 7.52 -16.23
CA SER A 54 5.67 7.40 -17.52
C SER A 54 4.52 6.42 -17.36
N ILE A 55 3.31 6.87 -17.65
CA ILE A 55 2.07 6.11 -17.50
C ILE A 55 1.28 6.25 -18.80
N TYR A 56 0.79 5.14 -19.31
CA TYR A 56 -0.02 5.07 -20.51
C TYR A 56 -1.29 4.28 -20.22
N SER A 57 -2.45 4.88 -20.46
CA SER A 57 -3.75 4.21 -20.40
C SER A 57 -4.42 4.30 -21.75
N ASP A 58 -4.79 3.15 -22.33
CA ASP A 58 -5.52 3.07 -23.59
C ASP A 58 -7.04 3.25 -23.40
N ALA A 59 -7.52 3.08 -22.17
CA ALA A 59 -8.93 3.19 -21.82
C ALA A 59 -9.17 4.34 -20.84
N PRO A 60 -10.34 5.00 -20.89
CA PRO A 60 -10.74 5.96 -19.89
C PRO A 60 -10.83 5.31 -18.51
N LEU A 61 -10.33 5.98 -17.50
CA LEU A 61 -10.32 5.53 -16.11
C LEU A 61 -11.26 6.40 -15.27
N ASP A 62 -11.99 5.75 -14.37
CA ASP A 62 -12.76 6.45 -13.35
C ASP A 62 -11.84 6.92 -12.19
N SER A 63 -12.38 7.73 -11.30
CA SER A 63 -11.61 8.33 -10.20
C SER A 63 -10.98 7.27 -9.27
N GLU A 64 -11.62 6.12 -9.08
CA GLU A 64 -11.07 5.05 -8.22
C GLU A 64 -9.93 4.32 -8.92
N SER A 65 -10.08 3.97 -10.18
CA SER A 65 -9.02 3.39 -11.00
C SER A 65 -7.81 4.32 -11.14
N ILE A 66 -8.05 5.64 -11.30
CA ILE A 66 -7.00 6.66 -11.28
C ILE A 66 -6.24 6.63 -9.94
N TRP A 67 -6.96 6.50 -8.84
CA TRP A 67 -6.35 6.40 -7.51
C TRP A 67 -5.51 5.13 -7.36
N GLU A 68 -5.96 3.97 -7.84
CA GLU A 68 -5.21 2.73 -7.84
C GLU A 68 -3.91 2.84 -8.67
N VAL A 69 -3.97 3.49 -9.84
CA VAL A 69 -2.79 3.78 -10.66
C VAL A 69 -1.80 4.66 -9.90
N PHE A 70 -2.27 5.67 -9.17
CA PHE A 70 -1.41 6.50 -8.33
C PHE A 70 -0.69 5.69 -7.27
N ILE A 71 -1.43 4.89 -6.50
CA ILE A 71 -0.87 4.03 -5.46
C ILE A 71 0.21 3.11 -6.04
N SER A 72 -0.12 2.37 -7.11
CA SER A 72 0.80 1.44 -7.77
C SER A 72 2.04 2.14 -8.29
N THR A 73 1.90 3.36 -8.83
CA THR A 73 3.02 4.16 -9.31
C THR A 73 3.94 4.59 -8.17
N MET A 74 3.38 5.04 -7.04
CA MET A 74 4.17 5.37 -5.85
C MET A 74 4.94 4.17 -5.33
N GLU A 75 4.31 3.00 -5.32
CA GLU A 75 4.94 1.76 -4.88
C GLU A 75 6.11 1.35 -5.77
N VAL A 76 5.95 1.39 -7.09
CA VAL A 76 7.02 1.12 -8.06
C VAL A 76 8.20 2.07 -7.87
N GLN A 77 7.93 3.34 -7.55
CA GLN A 77 8.94 4.35 -7.27
C GLN A 77 9.58 4.22 -5.87
N GLY A 78 9.15 3.23 -5.06
CA GLY A 78 9.69 2.98 -3.73
C GLY A 78 9.11 3.87 -2.64
N TYR A 79 7.89 4.34 -2.81
CA TYR A 79 7.14 5.13 -1.83
C TYR A 79 5.90 4.38 -1.34
N ASN A 80 5.53 4.62 -0.09
CA ASN A 80 4.27 4.16 0.49
C ASN A 80 3.28 5.30 0.62
N VAL A 81 2.00 5.02 0.37
CA VAL A 81 0.90 5.94 0.59
C VAL A 81 0.19 5.54 1.87
N LEU A 82 0.32 6.37 2.91
CA LEU A 82 -0.33 6.14 4.20
C LEU A 82 -1.59 6.98 4.30
N LYS A 83 -2.68 6.38 4.76
CA LYS A 83 -3.89 7.11 5.12
C LYS A 83 -3.79 7.61 6.56
N ASP A 84 -4.07 8.88 6.77
CA ASP A 84 -4.08 9.52 8.07
C ASP A 84 -5.37 10.37 8.16
N GLY A 85 -6.44 9.75 8.66
CA GLY A 85 -7.77 10.33 8.61
C GLY A 85 -8.25 10.59 7.17
N ASN A 86 -8.39 11.86 6.80
CA ASN A 86 -8.82 12.27 5.45
C ASN A 86 -7.66 12.71 4.52
N ILE A 87 -6.42 12.46 4.93
CA ILE A 87 -5.21 12.88 4.24
C ILE A 87 -4.41 11.63 3.84
N TYR A 88 -3.78 11.68 2.66
CA TYR A 88 -2.89 10.63 2.17
C TYR A 88 -1.46 11.14 2.14
N ARG A 89 -0.59 10.49 2.90
CA ARG A 89 0.82 10.88 3.03
C ARG A 89 1.71 9.94 2.25
N VAL A 90 2.50 10.48 1.31
CA VAL A 90 3.49 9.72 0.54
C VAL A 90 4.84 9.85 1.21
N ILE A 91 5.42 8.73 1.62
CA ILE A 91 6.72 8.65 2.31
C ILE A 91 7.60 7.57 1.69
N PRO A 92 8.94 7.64 1.84
CA PRO A 92 9.83 6.56 1.42
C PRO A 92 9.48 5.24 2.09
N SER A 93 9.48 4.13 1.33
CA SER A 93 9.05 2.81 1.83
C SER A 93 9.85 2.32 3.03
N GLN A 94 11.12 2.68 3.15
CA GLN A 94 11.95 2.30 4.30
C GLN A 94 11.47 2.93 5.63
N GLU A 95 10.70 4.02 5.58
CA GLU A 95 10.13 4.68 6.75
C GLU A 95 8.68 4.27 7.02
N GLY A 96 7.95 3.85 6.00
CA GLY A 96 6.59 3.34 6.15
C GLY A 96 6.51 2.18 7.14
N VAL A 97 7.55 1.37 7.20
CA VAL A 97 7.67 0.24 8.13
C VAL A 97 7.85 0.67 9.59
N LYS A 98 8.35 1.88 9.85
CA LYS A 98 8.60 2.40 11.21
C LYS A 98 7.42 3.18 11.80
N ASN A 99 6.52 3.66 10.97
CA ASN A 99 5.42 4.55 11.35
C ASN A 99 4.07 3.93 11.00
N PHE A 100 3.70 2.86 11.69
CA PHE A 100 2.36 2.27 11.52
C PHE A 100 1.31 3.20 12.15
N SER A 101 0.37 3.68 11.32
CA SER A 101 -0.93 4.20 11.79
C SER A 101 -1.87 3.01 11.98
N GLU A 102 -2.86 3.14 12.87
CA GLU A 102 -3.89 2.10 13.08
C GLU A 102 -4.64 1.71 11.80
N ASP A 103 -4.70 2.61 10.81
CA ASP A 103 -5.36 2.39 9.51
C ASP A 103 -4.45 1.73 8.44
N GLY A 104 -3.17 1.49 8.72
CA GLY A 104 -2.20 0.85 7.82
C GLY A 104 -1.90 1.62 6.51
N PRO A 105 -0.95 1.16 5.69
CA PRO A 105 -0.73 1.67 4.34
C PRO A 105 -1.82 1.16 3.39
N LEU A 106 -2.30 2.02 2.48
CA LEU A 106 -3.40 1.72 1.56
C LEU A 106 -3.02 0.84 0.38
N ALA A 107 -1.77 0.88 -0.03
CA ALA A 107 -1.32 0.15 -1.19
C ALA A 107 -0.55 -1.09 -0.79
N GLY A 108 -0.98 -2.24 -1.29
CA GLY A 108 -0.36 -3.52 -1.00
C GLY A 108 -0.20 -3.68 0.52
N SER A 109 -1.31 -3.58 1.25
CA SER A 109 -1.38 -3.47 2.71
C SER A 109 -0.20 -4.16 3.41
N ILE A 110 0.85 -3.39 3.73
CA ILE A 110 1.89 -3.89 4.63
C ILE A 110 1.19 -4.16 5.96
N GLY A 111 0.90 -5.43 6.20
CA GLY A 111 0.48 -5.91 7.50
C GLY A 111 1.70 -6.04 8.40
N SER A 112 1.47 -6.14 9.69
CA SER A 112 2.49 -6.63 10.61
C SER A 112 1.93 -7.80 11.41
N GLU A 113 2.73 -8.84 11.56
CA GLU A 113 2.34 -10.02 12.34
C GLU A 113 3.48 -10.42 13.26
N VAL A 114 3.14 -10.80 14.48
CA VAL A 114 4.07 -11.41 15.43
C VAL A 114 3.89 -12.92 15.39
N ILE A 115 4.89 -13.60 14.87
CA ILE A 115 4.92 -15.07 14.76
C ILE A 115 5.57 -15.62 16.00
N LYS A 116 4.83 -16.47 16.74
CA LYS A 116 5.37 -17.20 17.90
C LYS A 116 5.98 -18.52 17.44
N LEU A 117 7.25 -18.70 17.75
CA LEU A 117 8.00 -19.88 17.41
C LEU A 117 7.93 -20.92 18.54
N ARG A 118 7.70 -22.19 18.18
CA ARG A 118 7.63 -23.28 19.17
C ARG A 118 8.96 -23.98 19.40
N PHE A 119 9.77 -24.13 18.35
CA PHE A 119 10.94 -25.01 18.37
C PHE A 119 12.24 -24.39 17.84
N SER A 120 12.16 -23.23 17.18
CA SER A 120 13.30 -22.60 16.52
C SER A 120 13.66 -21.28 17.18
N SER A 121 14.92 -20.89 17.11
CA SER A 121 15.38 -19.56 17.49
C SER A 121 14.85 -18.51 16.51
N ALA A 122 14.41 -17.37 17.01
CA ALA A 122 13.93 -16.28 16.17
C ALA A 122 15.01 -15.76 15.21
N LYS A 123 16.28 -15.79 15.62
CA LYS A 123 17.41 -15.40 14.77
C LYS A 123 17.61 -16.33 13.58
N ASP A 124 17.45 -17.64 13.80
CA ASP A 124 17.59 -18.62 12.72
C ASP A 124 16.47 -18.49 11.71
N ILE A 125 15.24 -18.26 12.17
CA ILE A 125 14.09 -18.01 11.32
C ILE A 125 14.26 -16.72 10.53
N VAL A 126 14.69 -15.62 11.14
CA VAL A 126 14.98 -14.36 10.45
C VAL A 126 15.98 -14.57 9.32
N ASN A 127 17.08 -15.30 9.56
CA ASN A 127 18.09 -15.58 8.56
C ASN A 127 17.58 -16.47 7.43
N ALA A 128 16.73 -17.45 7.73
CA ALA A 128 16.15 -18.36 6.74
C ALA A 128 15.07 -17.70 5.87
N VAL A 129 14.27 -16.83 6.46
CA VAL A 129 13.11 -16.20 5.80
C VAL A 129 13.48 -14.92 5.05
N LYS A 130 14.50 -14.19 5.51
CA LYS A 130 14.95 -12.94 4.89
C LYS A 130 15.22 -13.01 3.38
N PRO A 131 15.79 -14.10 2.81
CA PRO A 131 15.94 -14.24 1.36
C PRO A 131 14.63 -14.49 0.59
N ILE A 132 13.59 -14.94 1.29
CA ILE A 132 12.31 -15.37 0.71
C ILE A 132 11.29 -14.23 0.68
N VAL A 133 11.34 -13.38 1.69
CA VAL A 133 10.53 -12.16 1.77
C VAL A 133 11.15 -11.06 0.93
N GLY A 134 10.35 -10.18 0.38
CA GLY A 134 10.81 -9.13 -0.54
C GLY A 134 11.88 -8.20 0.07
N VAL A 135 12.60 -7.50 -0.78
CA VAL A 135 13.63 -6.51 -0.37
C VAL A 135 13.06 -5.41 0.54
N ARG A 136 11.77 -5.17 0.48
CA ARG A 136 11.03 -4.18 1.28
C ARG A 136 10.52 -4.73 2.63
N SER A 137 10.63 -6.03 2.85
CA SER A 137 10.14 -6.66 4.07
C SER A 137 10.97 -6.26 5.28
N TYR A 138 10.28 -5.99 6.37
CA TYR A 138 10.90 -5.83 7.67
C TYR A 138 10.68 -7.09 8.49
N ILE A 139 11.76 -7.76 8.87
CA ILE A 139 11.72 -8.95 9.70
C ILE A 139 12.76 -8.83 10.80
N VAL A 140 12.34 -9.02 12.03
CA VAL A 140 13.21 -8.89 13.22
C VAL A 140 12.85 -9.89 14.30
N ALA A 141 13.87 -10.45 14.94
CA ALA A 141 13.70 -11.26 16.15
C ALA A 141 13.40 -10.34 17.35
N LEU A 142 12.37 -10.67 18.12
CA LEU A 142 12.05 -9.98 19.36
C LEU A 142 12.95 -10.48 20.52
N GLN A 143 12.99 -9.71 21.61
CA GLN A 143 13.96 -9.93 22.72
C GLN A 143 13.85 -11.28 23.41
N ASN A 144 12.71 -11.96 23.31
CA ASN A 144 12.51 -13.29 23.92
C ASN A 144 13.05 -14.46 23.07
N ASP A 145 13.67 -14.19 21.92
CA ASP A 145 14.19 -15.16 20.93
C ASP A 145 13.18 -16.26 20.49
N ARG A 146 11.90 -16.05 20.78
CA ARG A 146 10.78 -16.94 20.40
C ARG A 146 9.68 -16.27 19.60
N GLU A 147 9.88 -15.02 19.28
CA GLU A 147 8.93 -14.23 18.51
C GLU A 147 9.65 -13.46 17.41
N VAL A 148 9.06 -13.49 16.23
CA VAL A 148 9.53 -12.76 15.07
C VAL A 148 8.44 -11.77 14.66
N LEU A 149 8.78 -10.49 14.60
CA LEU A 149 7.94 -9.49 13.96
C LEU A 149 8.24 -9.47 12.47
N ILE A 150 7.23 -9.64 11.66
CA ILE A 150 7.30 -9.45 10.22
C ILE A 150 6.34 -8.33 9.80
N ALA A 151 6.81 -7.43 8.94
CA ALA A 151 5.98 -6.42 8.31
C ALA A 151 6.24 -6.46 6.80
N ASP A 152 5.20 -6.81 6.03
CA ASP A 152 5.25 -7.02 4.59
C ASP A 152 3.83 -6.97 4.02
N ASP A 153 3.68 -7.14 2.70
CA ASP A 153 2.36 -7.40 2.13
C ASP A 153 1.76 -8.72 2.64
N ALA A 154 0.43 -8.83 2.60
CA ALA A 154 -0.30 -9.96 3.18
C ALA A 154 0.12 -11.32 2.58
N ASP A 155 0.51 -11.35 1.30
CA ASP A 155 0.91 -12.60 0.63
C ASP A 155 2.33 -13.01 1.00
N ASN A 156 3.23 -12.06 1.21
CA ASN A 156 4.57 -12.33 1.72
C ASN A 156 4.52 -12.81 3.18
N ILE A 157 3.69 -12.18 4.00
CA ILE A 157 3.46 -12.62 5.40
C ILE A 157 2.94 -14.06 5.41
N LYS A 158 1.91 -14.40 4.62
CA LYS A 158 1.39 -15.76 4.53
C LYS A 158 2.45 -16.76 4.10
N ARG A 159 3.30 -16.41 3.13
CA ARG A 159 4.42 -17.24 2.72
C ARG A 159 5.42 -17.43 3.87
N ALA A 160 5.84 -16.37 4.53
CA ALA A 160 6.74 -16.43 5.66
C ALA A 160 6.19 -17.31 6.79
N VAL A 161 4.91 -17.15 7.15
CA VAL A 161 4.23 -17.97 8.15
C VAL A 161 4.22 -19.43 7.74
N SER A 162 3.94 -19.76 6.50
CA SER A 162 3.95 -21.15 6.00
C SER A 162 5.32 -21.81 6.14
N TYR A 163 6.39 -21.08 5.85
CA TYR A 163 7.77 -21.58 6.06
C TYR A 163 8.09 -21.83 7.51
N THR A 164 7.64 -20.99 8.44
CA THR A 164 7.87 -21.19 9.87
C THR A 164 7.14 -22.41 10.42
N HIS A 165 6.00 -22.78 9.80
CA HIS A 165 5.24 -23.98 10.17
C HIS A 165 5.74 -25.26 9.49
N LEU A 166 6.38 -25.16 8.31
CA LEU A 166 6.85 -26.31 7.53
C LEU A 166 8.27 -26.77 7.90
N THR A 167 9.08 -25.93 8.55
CA THR A 167 10.43 -26.28 8.98
C THR A 167 10.47 -26.97 10.33
N LEU A 168 9.52 -27.85 10.63
CA LEU A 168 9.70 -28.84 11.67
C LEU A 168 10.50 -30.00 11.06
N PRO A 169 11.73 -30.30 11.53
CA PRO A 169 12.38 -31.52 11.13
C PRO A 169 11.57 -32.69 11.71
N THR A 170 10.77 -33.32 10.87
CA THR A 170 10.35 -34.69 11.10
C THR A 170 11.55 -35.58 10.82
N THR A 171 12.56 -35.56 11.65
CA THR A 171 13.50 -36.68 11.76
C THR A 171 12.91 -37.67 12.71
N PRO A 172 12.42 -38.82 12.23
CA PRO A 172 12.16 -39.92 13.13
C PRO A 172 13.52 -40.36 13.65
N TYR A 173 13.73 -40.25 14.94
CA TYR A 173 14.82 -40.95 15.57
C TYR A 173 14.53 -42.44 15.48
N VAL A 174 15.36 -43.16 14.70
CA VAL A 174 15.54 -44.60 14.78
C VAL A 174 16.59 -44.91 15.85
#